data_070c93ac71b2b4fc6c1bdc30b9e43f8c
#
_entry.id   070c93ac71b2b4fc6c1bdc30b9e43f8c
#
_cell.length_a   1.000
_cell.length_b   1.000
_cell.length_c   1.000
_cell.angle_alpha   90.00
_cell.angle_beta   90.00
_cell.angle_gamma   90.00
#
_symmetry.space_group_name_H-M   'P 1'
#
loop_
_entity.id
_entity.type
_entity.pdbx_description
1 polymer ?
#
loop_
_entity_poly.entity_id
_entity_poly.type
_entity_poly.pdbx_seq_one_letter_code
_entity_poly.pdbx_strand_id
1 'polypeptide(L)'
;MMCDLLANTETQNLEAQNLEAQNPEAQNQKSEKLAEEITKLEWNQFQLTQNEGGRANCQGNWPTFRIMRMSQFLAWPLDLQESYKQDLERANSDGRNLITEKYARMMESTAPEIFERTIKPYIKPILEPRKSSQEQIILTQVEWAADFRERYPHLGLAMRVLKTSEDTAENTSFETYLRGELSTYSDATFAKYQRFVNNLRAENLNLTQIIIANTVRMYGYDSLEAAERAQ
;
A
#
# COMPACT_ATOMS: atom_id res chain seq x y z
N MET A 1 -12.80 -16.43 46.38
CA MET A 1 -11.99 -17.52 45.82
C MET A 1 -12.13 -17.68 44.28
N MET A 2 -13.31 -17.64 43.67
CA MET A 2 -13.44 -17.77 42.21
C MET A 2 -13.21 -16.45 41.44
N CYS A 3 -13.48 -15.27 42.04
CA CYS A 3 -13.19 -13.98 41.49
C CYS A 3 -11.68 -13.64 41.46
N ASP A 4 -10.92 -14.11 42.45
CA ASP A 4 -9.49 -13.81 42.56
C ASP A 4 -8.64 -14.58 41.51
N LEU A 5 -9.11 -15.76 41.09
CA LEU A 5 -8.44 -16.56 40.05
C LEU A 5 -8.65 -15.96 38.65
N LEU A 6 -9.82 -15.36 38.36
CA LEU A 6 -10.09 -14.71 37.08
C LEU A 6 -9.31 -13.39 36.92
N ALA A 7 -9.25 -12.60 37.99
CA ALA A 7 -8.47 -11.35 38.01
C ALA A 7 -6.96 -11.60 37.80
N ASN A 8 -6.43 -12.70 38.35
CA ASN A 8 -5.01 -13.06 38.21
C ASN A 8 -4.67 -13.54 36.79
N THR A 9 -5.61 -14.21 36.11
CA THR A 9 -5.44 -14.68 34.72
C THR A 9 -5.50 -13.50 33.73
N GLU A 10 -6.36 -12.50 33.96
CA GLU A 10 -6.44 -11.29 33.12
C GLU A 10 -5.20 -10.41 33.27
N THR A 11 -4.68 -10.27 34.50
CA THR A 11 -3.45 -9.50 34.77
C THR A 11 -2.23 -10.18 34.14
N GLN A 12 -2.11 -11.51 34.25
CA GLN A 12 -1.03 -12.27 33.61
C GLN A 12 -1.12 -12.20 32.08
N ASN A 13 -2.32 -12.23 31.48
CA ASN A 13 -2.50 -12.06 30.04
C ASN A 13 -2.13 -10.66 29.56
N LEU A 14 -2.45 -9.62 30.33
CA LEU A 14 -2.06 -8.23 30.03
C LEU A 14 -0.56 -8.00 30.14
N GLU A 15 0.11 -8.61 31.14
CA GLU A 15 1.56 -8.54 31.29
C GLU A 15 2.28 -9.32 30.15
N ALA A 16 1.78 -10.47 29.75
CA ALA A 16 2.31 -11.24 28.63
C ALA A 16 2.16 -10.48 27.30
N GLN A 17 1.01 -9.85 27.04
CA GLN A 17 0.76 -9.02 25.86
C GLN A 17 1.66 -7.77 25.85
N ASN A 18 1.91 -7.15 26.99
CA ASN A 18 2.84 -6.03 27.12
C ASN A 18 4.31 -6.42 26.90
N LEU A 19 4.70 -7.61 27.31
CA LEU A 19 6.05 -8.17 27.07
C LEU A 19 6.25 -8.54 25.58
N GLU A 20 5.26 -9.12 24.94
CA GLU A 20 5.29 -9.37 23.50
C GLU A 20 5.30 -8.06 22.69
N ALA A 21 4.55 -7.03 23.12
CA ALA A 21 4.55 -5.73 22.47
C ALA A 21 5.91 -4.99 22.59
N GLN A 22 6.77 -5.37 23.52
CA GLN A 22 8.12 -4.81 23.71
C GLN A 22 9.23 -5.63 23.07
N ASN A 23 8.92 -6.84 22.52
CA ASN A 23 9.90 -7.69 21.86
C ASN A 23 9.97 -7.33 20.35
N PRO A 24 11.10 -6.75 19.86
CA PRO A 24 11.23 -6.37 18.45
C PRO A 24 11.12 -7.56 17.49
N GLU A 25 11.57 -8.74 17.86
CA GLU A 25 11.46 -9.94 17.01
C GLU A 25 10.01 -10.40 16.87
N ALA A 26 9.23 -10.38 17.95
CA ALA A 26 7.81 -10.71 17.92
C ALA A 26 7.02 -9.69 17.08
N GLN A 27 7.36 -8.40 17.17
CA GLN A 27 6.76 -7.36 16.33
C GLN A 27 7.09 -7.54 14.85
N ASN A 28 8.34 -7.86 14.51
CA ASN A 28 8.74 -8.13 13.13
C ASN A 28 8.01 -9.35 12.55
N GLN A 29 7.94 -10.46 13.31
CA GLN A 29 7.20 -11.64 12.88
C GLN A 29 5.71 -11.36 12.68
N LYS A 30 5.11 -10.56 13.57
CA LYS A 30 3.71 -10.12 13.42
C LYS A 30 3.51 -9.27 12.18
N SER A 31 4.44 -8.33 11.90
CA SER A 31 4.40 -7.48 10.72
C SER A 31 4.52 -8.30 9.42
N GLU A 32 5.46 -9.24 9.36
CA GLU A 32 5.63 -10.13 8.21
C GLU A 32 4.38 -10.97 7.96
N LYS A 33 3.78 -11.53 9.01
CA LYS A 33 2.55 -12.31 8.92
C LYS A 33 1.38 -11.47 8.39
N LEU A 34 1.18 -10.26 8.92
CA LEU A 34 0.14 -9.35 8.45
C LEU A 34 0.36 -8.93 7.00
N ALA A 35 1.60 -8.56 6.63
CA ALA A 35 1.95 -8.21 5.26
C ALA A 35 1.65 -9.37 4.28
N GLU A 36 1.94 -10.61 4.65
CA GLU A 36 1.63 -11.79 3.83
C GLU A 36 0.11 -12.02 3.71
N GLU A 37 -0.65 -11.85 4.79
CA GLU A 37 -2.12 -11.97 4.79
C GLU A 37 -2.76 -10.91 3.90
N ILE A 38 -2.34 -9.64 4.01
CA ILE A 38 -2.80 -8.53 3.16
C ILE A 38 -2.48 -8.81 1.69
N THR A 39 -1.24 -9.24 1.40
CA THR A 39 -0.80 -9.57 0.04
C THR A 39 -1.65 -10.66 -0.59
N LYS A 40 -2.04 -11.69 0.17
CA LYS A 40 -2.93 -12.75 -0.31
C LYS A 40 -4.35 -12.26 -0.56
N LEU A 41 -4.89 -11.41 0.33
CA LEU A 41 -6.21 -10.80 0.14
C LEU A 41 -6.25 -9.96 -1.13
N GLU A 42 -5.24 -9.11 -1.34
CA GLU A 42 -5.13 -8.33 -2.59
C GLU A 42 -4.94 -9.20 -3.82
N TRP A 43 -4.12 -10.26 -3.73
CA TRP A 43 -3.96 -11.18 -4.85
C TRP A 43 -5.27 -11.82 -5.27
N ASN A 44 -6.07 -12.27 -4.29
CA ASN A 44 -7.38 -12.85 -4.58
C ASN A 44 -8.29 -11.83 -5.27
N GLN A 45 -8.34 -10.59 -4.80
CA GLN A 45 -9.10 -9.51 -5.45
C GLN A 45 -8.55 -9.21 -6.85
N PHE A 46 -7.22 -9.21 -7.02
CA PHE A 46 -6.58 -8.97 -8.32
C PHE A 46 -6.92 -10.05 -9.34
N GLN A 47 -6.98 -11.34 -8.92
CA GLN A 47 -7.39 -12.43 -9.80
C GLN A 47 -8.84 -12.28 -10.31
N LEU A 48 -9.71 -11.63 -9.56
CA LEU A 48 -11.12 -11.38 -9.91
C LEU A 48 -11.31 -10.09 -10.72
N THR A 49 -10.28 -9.25 -10.82
CA THR A 49 -10.34 -8.00 -11.59
C THR A 49 -10.40 -8.31 -13.09
N GLN A 50 -11.39 -7.73 -13.78
CA GLN A 50 -11.57 -7.86 -15.22
C GLN A 50 -11.16 -6.55 -15.92
N ASN A 51 -10.37 -6.65 -16.97
CA ASN A 51 -9.98 -5.53 -17.82
C ASN A 51 -10.68 -5.66 -19.19
N GLU A 52 -10.96 -4.54 -19.87
CA GLU A 52 -11.58 -4.54 -21.20
C GLU A 52 -10.78 -5.33 -22.24
N GLY A 53 -9.44 -5.34 -22.12
CA GLY A 53 -8.51 -6.13 -22.95
C GLY A 53 -8.32 -7.59 -22.52
N GLY A 54 -9.12 -8.10 -21.58
CA GLY A 54 -8.95 -9.42 -20.99
C GLY A 54 -7.98 -9.45 -19.81
N ARG A 55 -7.50 -10.64 -19.46
CA ARG A 55 -6.63 -10.84 -18.29
C ARG A 55 -5.26 -10.18 -18.50
N ALA A 56 -4.83 -9.33 -17.58
CA ALA A 56 -3.50 -8.71 -17.65
C ALA A 56 -2.38 -9.75 -17.42
N ASN A 57 -1.26 -9.63 -18.15
CA ASN A 57 -0.11 -10.54 -18.03
C ASN A 57 0.41 -10.67 -16.58
N CYS A 58 0.37 -9.60 -15.81
CA CYS A 58 0.82 -9.57 -14.41
C CYS A 58 -0.10 -10.37 -13.45
N GLN A 59 -1.35 -10.67 -13.83
CA GLN A 59 -2.26 -11.50 -13.03
C GLN A 59 -1.84 -12.97 -12.95
N GLY A 60 -0.85 -13.42 -13.74
CA GLY A 60 -0.25 -14.76 -13.66
C GLY A 60 1.05 -14.82 -12.84
N ASN A 61 1.58 -13.67 -12.39
CA ASN A 61 2.91 -13.59 -11.81
C ASN A 61 2.85 -13.33 -10.28
N TRP A 62 2.46 -14.35 -9.52
CA TRP A 62 2.46 -14.30 -8.06
C TRP A 62 3.81 -13.93 -7.43
N PRO A 63 4.97 -14.50 -7.85
CA PRO A 63 6.24 -14.14 -7.23
C PRO A 63 6.54 -12.64 -7.28
N THR A 64 6.40 -12.01 -8.44
CA THR A 64 6.61 -10.56 -8.59
C THR A 64 5.57 -9.76 -7.80
N PHE A 65 4.28 -10.11 -7.90
CA PHE A 65 3.22 -9.44 -7.15
C PHE A 65 3.51 -9.50 -5.64
N ARG A 66 3.88 -10.69 -5.12
CA ARG A 66 4.20 -10.88 -3.71
C ARG A 66 5.35 -9.99 -3.28
N ILE A 67 6.47 -9.97 -4.01
CA ILE A 67 7.61 -9.11 -3.68
C ILE A 67 7.20 -7.64 -3.62
N MET A 68 6.50 -7.14 -4.64
CA MET A 68 6.10 -5.75 -4.73
C MET A 68 5.16 -5.34 -3.57
N ARG A 69 4.18 -6.18 -3.24
CA ARG A 69 3.22 -5.85 -2.18
C ARG A 69 3.79 -6.05 -0.77
N MET A 70 4.52 -7.13 -0.54
CA MET A 70 5.24 -7.36 0.72
C MET A 70 6.18 -6.20 1.03
N SER A 71 6.97 -5.75 0.05
CA SER A 71 7.91 -4.63 0.22
C SER A 71 7.23 -3.35 0.70
N GLN A 72 6.01 -3.08 0.21
CA GLN A 72 5.22 -1.94 0.64
C GLN A 72 4.69 -2.14 2.07
N PHE A 73 4.07 -3.28 2.36
CA PHE A 73 3.44 -3.50 3.67
C PHE A 73 4.44 -3.65 4.80
N LEU A 74 5.63 -4.21 4.55
CA LEU A 74 6.73 -4.25 5.51
C LEU A 74 7.29 -2.87 5.89
N ALA A 75 7.03 -1.84 5.06
CA ALA A 75 7.35 -0.46 5.42
C ALA A 75 6.30 0.19 6.34
N TRP A 76 5.13 -0.42 6.52
CA TRP A 76 4.02 0.14 7.27
C TRP A 76 4.04 -0.24 8.74
N PRO A 77 3.61 0.64 9.66
CA PRO A 77 3.41 0.29 11.05
C PRO A 77 2.25 -0.72 11.20
N LEU A 78 2.32 -1.54 12.24
CA LEU A 78 1.37 -2.63 12.49
C LEU A 78 -0.09 -2.17 12.50
N ASP A 79 -0.38 -1.04 13.15
CA ASP A 79 -1.74 -0.50 13.26
C ASP A 79 -2.33 -0.07 11.91
N LEU A 80 -1.48 0.33 10.95
CA LEU A 80 -1.87 0.62 9.59
C LEU A 80 -2.12 -0.67 8.79
N GLN A 81 -1.24 -1.66 8.92
CA GLN A 81 -1.42 -2.97 8.30
C GLN A 81 -2.74 -3.62 8.76
N GLU A 82 -3.01 -3.64 10.07
CA GLU A 82 -4.25 -4.16 10.66
C GLU A 82 -5.48 -3.44 10.12
N SER A 83 -5.43 -2.11 10.02
CA SER A 83 -6.54 -1.30 9.51
C SER A 83 -6.84 -1.59 8.03
N TYR A 84 -5.81 -1.70 7.20
CA TYR A 84 -5.98 -1.98 5.77
C TYR A 84 -6.44 -3.42 5.52
N LYS A 85 -5.94 -4.39 6.31
CA LYS A 85 -6.46 -5.76 6.27
C LYS A 85 -7.97 -5.79 6.54
N GLN A 86 -8.43 -5.05 7.55
CA GLN A 86 -9.87 -4.94 7.86
C GLN A 86 -10.66 -4.30 6.71
N ASP A 87 -10.09 -3.32 5.99
CA ASP A 87 -10.73 -2.73 4.82
C ASP A 87 -10.93 -3.77 3.71
N LEU A 88 -9.90 -4.60 3.43
CA LEU A 88 -9.97 -5.69 2.44
C LEU A 88 -10.99 -6.76 2.84
N GLU A 89 -10.99 -7.18 4.10
CA GLU A 89 -11.93 -8.19 4.62
C GLU A 89 -13.37 -7.69 4.56
N ARG A 90 -13.60 -6.43 4.96
CA ARG A 90 -14.93 -5.79 4.85
C ARG A 90 -15.37 -5.67 3.40
N ALA A 91 -14.50 -5.23 2.50
CA ALA A 91 -14.82 -5.14 1.09
C ALA A 91 -15.23 -6.51 0.52
N ASN A 92 -14.51 -7.58 0.86
CA ASN A 92 -14.87 -8.94 0.47
C ASN A 92 -16.26 -9.35 1.00
N SER A 93 -16.55 -9.03 2.27
CA SER A 93 -17.87 -9.32 2.87
C SER A 93 -19.01 -8.57 2.20
N ASP A 94 -18.75 -7.35 1.74
CA ASP A 94 -19.70 -6.47 1.05
C ASP A 94 -19.79 -6.77 -0.46
N GLY A 95 -19.09 -7.78 -0.96
CA GLY A 95 -19.00 -8.10 -2.40
C GLY A 95 -18.27 -7.07 -3.24
N ARG A 96 -17.45 -6.24 -2.61
CA ARG A 96 -16.61 -5.22 -3.25
C ARG A 96 -15.20 -5.73 -3.51
N ASN A 97 -14.53 -5.11 -4.46
CA ASN A 97 -13.14 -5.42 -4.82
C ASN A 97 -12.32 -4.12 -4.89
N LEU A 98 -11.48 -3.88 -3.87
CA LEU A 98 -10.70 -2.62 -3.77
C LEU A 98 -9.66 -2.49 -4.89
N ILE A 99 -9.16 -3.60 -5.43
CA ILE A 99 -8.23 -3.57 -6.57
C ILE A 99 -8.96 -3.11 -7.84
N THR A 100 -10.16 -3.62 -8.10
CA THR A 100 -11.02 -3.15 -9.20
C THR A 100 -11.39 -1.68 -9.01
N GLU A 101 -11.78 -1.26 -7.80
CA GLU A 101 -12.10 0.13 -7.50
C GLU A 101 -10.90 1.06 -7.71
N LYS A 102 -9.69 0.63 -7.32
CA LYS A 102 -8.46 1.37 -7.59
C LYS A 102 -8.26 1.63 -9.09
N TYR A 103 -8.33 0.59 -9.92
CA TYR A 103 -8.19 0.74 -11.36
C TYR A 103 -9.30 1.58 -11.98
N ALA A 104 -10.55 1.42 -11.52
CA ALA A 104 -11.65 2.25 -11.96
C ALA A 104 -11.40 3.74 -11.69
N ARG A 105 -10.86 4.09 -10.52
CA ARG A 105 -10.51 5.47 -10.18
C ARG A 105 -9.32 6.02 -10.99
N MET A 106 -8.37 5.18 -11.36
CA MET A 106 -7.26 5.58 -12.23
C MET A 106 -7.74 6.01 -13.63
N MET A 107 -8.89 5.49 -14.10
CA MET A 107 -9.49 5.88 -15.37
C MET A 107 -9.96 7.35 -15.43
N GLU A 108 -10.08 8.04 -14.29
CA GLU A 108 -10.31 9.49 -14.26
C GLU A 108 -9.22 10.25 -15.04
N SER A 109 -7.99 9.77 -15.02
CA SER A 109 -6.86 10.32 -15.78
C SER A 109 -6.62 9.62 -17.11
N THR A 110 -6.60 8.28 -17.11
CA THR A 110 -6.17 7.51 -18.29
C THR A 110 -7.26 7.33 -19.35
N ALA A 111 -8.55 7.47 -18.99
CA ALA A 111 -9.70 7.34 -19.89
C ALA A 111 -10.89 8.21 -19.41
N PRO A 112 -10.75 9.54 -19.36
CA PRO A 112 -11.69 10.44 -18.69
C PRO A 112 -13.12 10.37 -19.23
N GLU A 113 -13.30 10.24 -20.53
CA GLU A 113 -14.63 10.15 -21.14
C GLU A 113 -15.38 8.87 -20.73
N ILE A 114 -14.66 7.76 -20.66
CA ILE A 114 -15.22 6.48 -20.21
C ILE A 114 -15.54 6.57 -18.72
N PHE A 115 -14.61 7.11 -17.93
CA PHE A 115 -14.79 7.30 -16.49
C PHE A 115 -16.05 8.10 -16.17
N GLU A 116 -16.23 9.28 -16.76
CA GLU A 116 -17.39 10.15 -16.53
C GLU A 116 -18.73 9.45 -16.84
N ARG A 117 -18.77 8.68 -17.92
CA ARG A 117 -20.00 8.04 -18.40
C ARG A 117 -20.33 6.73 -17.68
N THR A 118 -19.31 5.89 -17.38
CA THR A 118 -19.54 4.49 -17.01
C THR A 118 -19.08 4.13 -15.60
N ILE A 119 -18.27 4.95 -14.95
CA ILE A 119 -17.69 4.65 -13.63
C ILE A 119 -18.14 5.63 -12.57
N LYS A 120 -17.97 6.90 -12.80
CA LYS A 120 -18.26 7.98 -11.85
C LYS A 120 -19.64 7.89 -11.19
N PRO A 121 -20.74 7.54 -11.92
CA PRO A 121 -22.05 7.41 -11.30
C PRO A 121 -22.17 6.29 -10.25
N TYR A 122 -21.26 5.32 -10.27
CA TYR A 122 -21.33 4.12 -9.43
C TYR A 122 -20.29 4.08 -8.30
N ILE A 123 -19.33 5.00 -8.30
CA ILE A 123 -18.31 5.07 -7.25
C ILE A 123 -18.65 6.17 -6.23
N LYS A 124 -18.35 5.90 -4.95
CA LYS A 124 -18.54 6.89 -3.90
C LYS A 124 -17.59 8.08 -4.11
N PRO A 125 -18.10 9.33 -4.18
CA PRO A 125 -17.24 10.49 -4.29
C PRO A 125 -16.39 10.68 -3.03
N ILE A 126 -15.16 11.17 -3.23
CA ILE A 126 -14.30 11.60 -2.13
C ILE A 126 -14.62 13.06 -1.81
N LEU A 127 -14.96 13.33 -0.56
CA LEU A 127 -15.31 14.68 -0.12
C LEU A 127 -14.07 15.59 -0.09
N GLU A 128 -14.26 16.89 -0.33
CA GLU A 128 -13.17 17.87 -0.46
C GLU A 128 -12.15 17.87 0.70
N PRO A 129 -12.50 17.83 1.99
CA PRO A 129 -11.47 17.78 3.04
C PRO A 129 -10.55 16.57 2.93
N ARG A 130 -11.10 15.41 2.56
CA ARG A 130 -10.32 14.18 2.35
C ARG A 130 -9.49 14.27 1.08
N LYS A 131 -10.06 14.79 -0.02
CA LYS A 131 -9.38 14.94 -1.31
C LYS A 131 -8.16 15.85 -1.17
N SER A 132 -8.31 17.01 -0.55
CA SER A 132 -7.20 17.93 -0.30
C SER A 132 -6.06 17.30 0.52
N SER A 133 -6.39 16.59 1.61
CA SER A 133 -5.40 15.88 2.43
C SER A 133 -4.71 14.76 1.64
N GLN A 134 -5.44 14.05 0.80
CA GLN A 134 -4.91 12.98 -0.05
C GLN A 134 -3.92 13.53 -1.07
N GLU A 135 -4.23 14.64 -1.75
CA GLU A 135 -3.31 15.26 -2.71
C GLU A 135 -2.00 15.73 -2.04
N GLN A 136 -2.05 16.27 -0.83
CA GLN A 136 -0.83 16.63 -0.08
C GLN A 136 0.08 15.41 0.17
N ILE A 137 -0.49 14.27 0.54
CA ILE A 137 0.23 13.01 0.74
C ILE A 137 0.82 12.49 -0.57
N ILE A 138 0.07 12.59 -1.66
CA ILE A 138 0.52 12.18 -3.01
C ILE A 138 1.70 13.03 -3.45
N LEU A 139 1.60 14.36 -3.35
CA LEU A 139 2.69 15.27 -3.71
C LEU A 139 3.97 14.95 -2.95
N THR A 140 3.89 14.74 -1.63
CA THR A 140 5.04 14.34 -0.82
C THR A 140 5.71 13.06 -1.34
N GLN A 141 4.92 12.06 -1.73
CA GLN A 141 5.46 10.80 -2.21
C GLN A 141 5.99 10.89 -3.65
N VAL A 142 5.43 11.74 -4.49
CA VAL A 142 5.98 12.06 -5.83
C VAL A 142 7.34 12.74 -5.69
N GLU A 143 7.50 13.68 -4.74
CA GLU A 143 8.79 14.30 -4.41
C GLU A 143 9.82 13.25 -3.95
N TRP A 144 9.42 12.33 -3.07
CA TRP A 144 10.29 11.24 -2.62
C TRP A 144 10.69 10.27 -3.74
N ALA A 145 9.78 9.98 -4.66
CA ALA A 145 10.07 9.13 -5.80
C ALA A 145 11.02 9.82 -6.80
N ALA A 146 10.90 11.15 -6.98
CA ALA A 146 11.82 11.95 -7.79
C ALA A 146 13.23 11.98 -7.18
N ASP A 147 13.35 12.27 -5.87
CA ASP A 147 14.61 12.23 -5.13
C ASP A 147 15.28 10.84 -5.21
N PHE A 148 14.49 9.77 -5.08
CA PHE A 148 15.02 8.42 -5.23
C PHE A 148 15.60 8.17 -6.62
N ARG A 149 14.90 8.58 -7.69
CA ARG A 149 15.38 8.44 -9.08
C ARG A 149 16.69 9.20 -9.34
N GLU A 150 16.84 10.36 -8.71
CA GLU A 150 18.08 11.15 -8.84
C GLU A 150 19.26 10.44 -8.19
N ARG A 151 19.04 9.81 -7.03
CA ARG A 151 20.10 9.10 -6.29
C ARG A 151 20.42 7.70 -6.80
N TYR A 152 19.43 7.03 -7.39
CA TYR A 152 19.52 5.66 -7.90
C TYR A 152 18.94 5.58 -9.32
N PRO A 153 19.68 6.13 -10.33
CA PRO A 153 19.13 6.28 -11.67
C PRO A 153 18.82 4.96 -12.38
N HIS A 154 19.61 3.90 -12.19
CA HIS A 154 19.35 2.61 -12.84
C HIS A 154 18.11 1.93 -12.23
N LEU A 155 17.97 1.87 -10.90
CA LEU A 155 16.74 1.40 -10.26
C LEU A 155 15.55 2.28 -10.62
N GLY A 156 15.78 3.58 -10.78
CA GLY A 156 14.78 4.56 -11.21
C GLY A 156 14.21 4.30 -12.60
N LEU A 157 14.95 3.69 -13.52
CA LEU A 157 14.46 3.32 -14.85
C LEU A 157 13.36 2.26 -14.81
N ALA A 158 13.35 1.41 -13.80
CA ALA A 158 12.32 0.40 -13.61
C ALA A 158 11.03 0.95 -12.98
N MET A 159 11.05 2.20 -12.50
CA MET A 159 9.87 2.84 -11.91
C MET A 159 8.92 3.36 -13.00
N ARG A 160 7.63 3.51 -12.62
CA ARG A 160 6.62 4.18 -13.46
C ARG A 160 7.00 5.62 -13.71
N VAL A 161 6.52 6.25 -14.79
CA VAL A 161 6.49 7.70 -14.92
C VAL A 161 5.86 8.32 -13.66
N LEU A 162 6.27 9.53 -13.27
CA LEU A 162 5.91 10.02 -11.94
C LEU A 162 4.60 10.79 -11.90
N LYS A 163 4.33 11.65 -12.88
CA LYS A 163 3.25 12.63 -12.81
C LYS A 163 2.06 12.22 -13.66
N THR A 164 0.85 12.56 -13.21
CA THR A 164 -0.41 12.39 -13.95
C THR A 164 -0.37 13.01 -15.34
N SER A 165 0.38 14.11 -15.53
CA SER A 165 0.56 14.74 -16.86
C SER A 165 1.34 13.87 -17.86
N GLU A 166 1.95 12.77 -17.41
CA GLU A 166 2.68 11.80 -18.21
C GLU A 166 1.86 10.52 -18.49
N ASP A 167 0.61 10.47 -18.01
CA ASP A 167 -0.28 9.32 -18.22
C ASP A 167 -0.61 9.13 -19.71
N THR A 168 -0.62 7.87 -20.13
CA THR A 168 -1.15 7.45 -21.44
C THR A 168 -2.10 6.26 -21.24
N ALA A 169 -2.73 5.79 -22.29
CA ALA A 169 -3.57 4.59 -22.24
C ALA A 169 -2.79 3.33 -21.79
N GLU A 170 -1.50 3.27 -22.11
CA GLU A 170 -0.63 2.12 -21.82
C GLU A 170 0.19 2.31 -20.53
N ASN A 171 0.45 3.55 -20.12
CA ASN A 171 1.32 3.87 -19.00
C ASN A 171 0.62 4.76 -17.98
N THR A 172 0.41 4.25 -16.80
CA THR A 172 -0.14 4.99 -15.66
C THR A 172 0.97 5.43 -14.73
N SER A 173 1.00 6.70 -14.38
CA SER A 173 1.99 7.29 -13.49
C SER A 173 1.87 6.79 -12.04
N PHE A 174 2.95 6.99 -11.29
CA PHE A 174 2.99 6.76 -9.85
C PHE A 174 1.93 7.61 -9.12
N GLU A 175 1.80 8.88 -9.50
CA GLU A 175 0.83 9.82 -8.94
C GLU A 175 -0.62 9.32 -9.11
N THR A 176 -1.01 8.94 -10.33
CA THR A 176 -2.35 8.43 -10.64
C THR A 176 -2.62 7.08 -9.97
N TYR A 177 -1.63 6.19 -9.96
CA TYR A 177 -1.72 4.89 -9.28
C TYR A 177 -1.92 5.07 -7.77
N LEU A 178 -1.14 5.93 -7.13
CA LEU A 178 -1.25 6.20 -5.70
C LEU A 178 -2.58 6.89 -5.36
N ARG A 179 -3.04 7.84 -6.19
CA ARG A 179 -4.35 8.49 -6.04
C ARG A 179 -5.48 7.46 -6.05
N GLY A 180 -5.47 6.55 -7.00
CA GLY A 180 -6.41 5.44 -7.08
C GLY A 180 -6.38 4.56 -5.82
N GLU A 181 -5.20 4.18 -5.36
CA GLU A 181 -5.02 3.33 -4.19
C GLU A 181 -5.53 4.00 -2.91
N LEU A 182 -5.08 5.21 -2.60
CA LEU A 182 -5.51 5.95 -1.40
C LEU A 182 -7.02 6.23 -1.37
N SER A 183 -7.63 6.33 -2.55
CA SER A 183 -9.07 6.55 -2.69
C SER A 183 -9.92 5.32 -2.33
N THR A 184 -9.31 4.14 -2.19
CA THR A 184 -10.01 2.92 -1.75
C THR A 184 -9.94 2.71 -0.23
N TYR A 185 -9.06 3.41 0.47
CA TYR A 185 -8.91 3.28 1.91
C TYR A 185 -10.12 3.84 2.66
N SER A 186 -10.54 3.18 3.74
CA SER A 186 -11.47 3.79 4.68
C SER A 186 -10.88 5.06 5.30
N ASP A 187 -11.73 5.91 5.88
CA ASP A 187 -11.26 7.12 6.54
C ASP A 187 -10.31 6.79 7.72
N ALA A 188 -10.55 5.68 8.42
CA ALA A 188 -9.68 5.21 9.50
C ALA A 188 -8.30 4.80 8.99
N THR A 189 -8.24 4.02 7.91
CA THR A 189 -6.99 3.58 7.28
C THR A 189 -6.23 4.76 6.68
N PHE A 190 -6.93 5.66 6.01
CA PHE A 190 -6.29 6.86 5.46
C PHE A 190 -5.71 7.77 6.56
N ALA A 191 -6.43 8.00 7.65
CA ALA A 191 -5.93 8.81 8.76
C ALA A 191 -4.63 8.22 9.36
N LYS A 192 -4.53 6.88 9.45
CA LYS A 192 -3.31 6.19 9.87
C LYS A 192 -2.20 6.33 8.84
N TYR A 193 -2.51 6.18 7.55
CA TYR A 193 -1.56 6.36 6.46
C TYR A 193 -1.02 7.79 6.41
N GLN A 194 -1.89 8.79 6.53
CA GLN A 194 -1.50 10.20 6.58
C GLN A 194 -0.55 10.48 7.75
N ARG A 195 -0.87 9.98 8.94
CA ARG A 195 0.00 10.10 10.11
C ARG A 195 1.36 9.45 9.88
N PHE A 196 1.38 8.25 9.31
CA PHE A 196 2.60 7.53 8.98
C PHE A 196 3.50 8.32 8.01
N VAL A 197 2.95 8.83 6.90
CA VAL A 197 3.70 9.64 5.93
C VAL A 197 4.20 10.94 6.56
N ASN A 198 3.39 11.61 7.38
CA ASN A 198 3.80 12.83 8.08
C ASN A 198 4.94 12.57 9.08
N ASN A 199 4.93 11.44 9.78
CA ASN A 199 6.01 11.05 10.69
C ASN A 199 7.32 10.81 9.91
N LEU A 200 7.27 10.06 8.81
CA LEU A 200 8.44 9.85 7.95
C LEU A 200 9.02 11.17 7.45
N ARG A 201 8.15 12.11 7.04
CA ARG A 201 8.57 13.44 6.60
C ARG A 201 9.26 14.22 7.73
N ALA A 202 8.71 14.18 8.94
CA ALA A 202 9.29 14.84 10.11
C ALA A 202 10.66 14.25 10.50
N GLU A 203 10.87 12.97 10.24
CA GLU A 203 12.12 12.24 10.48
C GLU A 203 13.09 12.29 9.28
N ASN A 204 12.75 13.02 8.21
CA ASN A 204 13.50 13.09 6.94
C ASN A 204 13.73 11.70 6.30
N LEU A 205 12.77 10.79 6.44
CA LEU A 205 12.79 9.47 5.84
C LEU A 205 11.98 9.47 4.53
N ASN A 206 12.47 8.73 3.54
CA ASN A 206 11.87 8.61 2.22
C ASN A 206 11.20 7.24 2.08
N LEU A 207 9.85 7.20 2.01
CA LEU A 207 9.09 5.95 1.92
C LEU A 207 9.41 5.17 0.64
N THR A 208 9.64 5.84 -0.48
CA THR A 208 10.06 5.19 -1.74
C THR A 208 11.36 4.43 -1.54
N GLN A 209 12.34 5.04 -0.88
CA GLN A 209 13.62 4.40 -0.58
C GLN A 209 13.44 3.17 0.33
N ILE A 210 12.61 3.26 1.36
CA ILE A 210 12.33 2.14 2.29
C ILE A 210 11.69 0.97 1.53
N ILE A 211 10.67 1.25 0.71
CA ILE A 211 9.97 0.22 -0.07
C ILE A 211 10.92 -0.45 -1.06
N ILE A 212 11.71 0.33 -1.82
CA ILE A 212 12.63 -0.24 -2.81
C ILE A 212 13.78 -0.99 -2.12
N ALA A 213 14.24 -0.54 -0.95
CA ALA A 213 15.21 -1.29 -0.15
C ALA A 213 14.66 -2.68 0.28
N ASN A 214 13.40 -2.75 0.68
CA ASN A 214 12.74 -4.04 0.94
C ASN A 214 12.65 -4.88 -0.34
N THR A 215 12.29 -4.26 -1.47
CA THR A 215 12.17 -4.94 -2.76
C THR A 215 13.49 -5.57 -3.20
N VAL A 216 14.59 -4.83 -3.18
CA VAL A 216 15.90 -5.34 -3.63
C VAL A 216 16.42 -6.45 -2.69
N ARG A 217 16.16 -6.35 -1.37
CA ARG A 217 16.49 -7.43 -0.44
C ARG A 217 15.70 -8.72 -0.75
N MET A 218 14.42 -8.61 -1.08
CA MET A 218 13.60 -9.76 -1.47
C MET A 218 14.05 -10.37 -2.82
N TYR A 219 14.74 -9.61 -3.67
CA TYR A 219 15.43 -10.12 -4.86
C TYR A 219 16.85 -10.63 -4.59
N GLY A 220 17.31 -10.60 -3.33
CA GLY A 220 18.60 -11.17 -2.92
C GLY A 220 19.77 -10.20 -2.97
N TYR A 221 19.55 -8.91 -3.09
CA TYR A 221 20.60 -7.89 -2.98
C TYR A 221 20.75 -7.42 -1.52
N ASP A 222 22.01 -7.20 -1.09
CA ASP A 222 22.30 -6.77 0.27
C ASP A 222 21.94 -5.30 0.54
N SER A 223 21.97 -4.45 -0.50
CA SER A 223 21.67 -3.01 -0.39
C SER A 223 21.18 -2.41 -1.70
N LEU A 224 20.65 -1.17 -1.62
CA LEU A 224 20.29 -0.38 -2.80
C LEU A 224 21.49 -0.12 -3.71
N GLU A 225 22.67 0.18 -3.13
CA GLU A 225 23.89 0.41 -3.87
C GLU A 225 24.39 -0.85 -4.60
N ALA A 226 24.20 -2.03 -3.99
CA ALA A 226 24.52 -3.29 -4.63
C ALA A 226 23.59 -3.56 -5.83
N ALA A 227 22.29 -3.34 -5.64
CA ALA A 227 21.30 -3.49 -6.69
C ALA A 227 21.47 -2.48 -7.83
N GLU A 228 21.75 -1.21 -7.51
CA GLU A 228 22.00 -0.14 -8.49
C GLU A 228 23.20 -0.46 -9.39
N ARG A 229 24.28 -1.02 -8.83
CA ARG A 229 25.47 -1.42 -9.62
C ARG A 229 25.27 -2.68 -10.46
N ALA A 230 24.24 -3.46 -10.19
CA ALA A 230 23.98 -4.72 -10.87
C ALA A 230 23.00 -4.57 -12.08
N GLN A 231 22.43 -3.37 -12.26
CA GLN A 231 21.59 -3.05 -13.43
C GLN A 231 22.47 -2.64 -14.61
#